data_cfcbf66ae5106d37fab5f0e04e26e38c
#
_entry.id   cfcbf66ae5106d37fab5f0e04e26e38c
#
_cell.length_a   1.000
_cell.length_b   1.000
_cell.length_c   1.000
_cell.angle_alpha   90.00
_cell.angle_beta   90.00
_cell.angle_gamma   90.00
#
_symmetry.space_group_name_H-M   'P 1'
#
loop_
_entity.id
_entity.type
_entity.pdbx_description
1 polymer ?
#
loop_
_entity_poly.entity_id
_entity_poly.type
_entity_poly.pdbx_seq_one_letter_code
_entity_poly.pdbx_strand_id
1 'polypeptide(L)'
;MAFFRGQAAPLPPGGARRAPGGLAGAVRAPPGGRGLRAPSAIGSGRSRGPGRLLPPPPGGLCNACGGARRRRRVPAAASPRPPREAEEGSVSVVLLAGGVGKRMGAAMPKQYLPLRGKPIALHSLAVFEALPEVAEVVVVCDPAYRDLFEAAAATPLKFAEPGAERQDSVSNGLARISSASALVAVHDSARPLVTAGEVQACIGDALEHGAAVLGVPVKPTIKEADGAGFVAKTLQRSLLWEVQTPQIIRPALLRAGFELVAAEGLEVTDDVSVVEALGEPVKITLGRYTNIKVTTPDDMSVAEGFLAEREAAVAA
;
A
#
# COMPACT_ATOMS: atom_id res chain seq x y z
N MET A 1 -34.15 46.00 -7.33
CA MET A 1 -33.69 47.11 -6.48
C MET A 1 -33.87 46.72 -5.04
N ALA A 2 -32.78 46.41 -4.36
CA ALA A 2 -32.53 46.57 -2.91
C ALA A 2 -31.13 46.03 -2.61
N PHE A 3 -30.20 46.94 -2.45
CA PHE A 3 -28.82 46.69 -2.00
C PHE A 3 -28.84 46.46 -0.48
N PHE A 4 -28.26 45.37 0.00
CA PHE A 4 -27.83 45.27 1.41
C PHE A 4 -26.31 45.30 1.45
N ARG A 5 -25.76 46.42 1.90
CA ARG A 5 -24.38 46.55 2.38
C ARG A 5 -24.34 46.08 3.82
N GLY A 6 -23.56 45.01 4.11
CA GLY A 6 -23.22 44.59 5.45
C GLY A 6 -21.80 45.07 5.76
N GLN A 7 -21.68 45.88 6.80
CA GLN A 7 -20.44 46.49 7.31
C GLN A 7 -19.56 45.46 8.00
N ALA A 8 -18.26 45.51 7.76
CA ALA A 8 -17.24 44.81 8.50
C ALA A 8 -17.01 45.47 9.87
N ALA A 9 -16.96 44.64 10.92
CA ALA A 9 -16.57 45.07 12.26
C ALA A 9 -15.04 45.02 12.44
N PRO A 10 -14.42 45.94 13.20
CA PRO A 10 -12.96 46.01 13.38
C PRO A 10 -12.48 45.04 14.49
N LEU A 11 -11.31 44.49 14.27
CA LEU A 11 -10.55 43.65 15.22
C LEU A 11 -10.00 44.51 16.39
N PRO A 12 -9.89 43.97 17.61
CA PRO A 12 -9.25 44.64 18.74
C PRO A 12 -7.74 44.58 18.69
N PRO A 13 -7.03 45.56 19.31
CA PRO A 13 -5.57 45.67 19.24
C PRO A 13 -4.83 44.71 20.17
N GLY A 14 -3.63 44.34 19.74
CA GLY A 14 -2.74 43.38 20.35
C GLY A 14 -2.30 43.71 21.78
N GLY A 15 -2.30 42.69 22.62
CA GLY A 15 -1.66 42.65 23.93
C GLY A 15 -0.30 41.94 23.83
N ALA A 16 0.77 42.73 23.99
CA ALA A 16 2.12 42.24 24.18
C ALA A 16 2.25 41.47 25.50
N ARG A 17 2.67 40.21 25.46
CA ARG A 17 3.13 39.49 26.66
C ARG A 17 4.60 39.12 26.53
N ARG A 18 5.32 39.56 27.55
CA ARG A 18 6.76 39.40 27.85
C ARG A 18 7.17 37.93 27.87
N ALA A 19 8.35 37.65 27.34
CA ALA A 19 9.11 36.44 27.54
C ALA A 19 9.68 36.36 28.99
N PRO A 20 9.75 35.19 29.63
CA PRO A 20 10.64 34.93 30.74
C PRO A 20 11.93 34.25 30.29
N GLY A 21 12.97 34.71 30.96
CA GLY A 21 14.36 34.48 30.71
C GLY A 21 14.87 33.04 30.81
N GLY A 22 16.06 32.89 30.29
CA GLY A 22 16.81 31.68 30.11
C GLY A 22 17.20 30.96 31.40
N LEU A 23 17.45 29.67 31.21
CA LEU A 23 18.33 28.86 32.04
C LEU A 23 19.18 28.00 31.12
N ALA A 24 20.45 28.36 31.04
CA ALA A 24 21.50 27.58 30.43
C ALA A 24 21.76 26.34 31.30
N GLY A 25 21.42 25.17 30.79
CA GLY A 25 21.77 23.88 31.35
C GLY A 25 22.91 23.27 30.55
N ALA A 26 24.13 23.37 31.07
CA ALA A 26 25.32 22.73 30.54
C ALA A 26 25.20 21.21 30.62
N VAL A 27 25.21 20.52 29.48
CA VAL A 27 25.33 19.06 29.41
C VAL A 27 26.81 18.70 29.45
N ARG A 28 27.25 18.11 30.58
CA ARG A 28 28.55 17.49 30.79
C ARG A 28 28.71 16.25 29.91
N ALA A 29 29.82 16.18 29.19
CA ALA A 29 30.33 14.97 28.56
C ALA A 29 30.90 13.99 29.63
N PRO A 30 30.75 12.67 29.46
CA PRO A 30 31.42 11.68 30.30
C PRO A 30 32.87 11.46 29.85
N PRO A 31 33.77 11.12 30.82
CA PRO A 31 35.19 10.95 30.57
C PRO A 31 35.53 9.61 29.92
N GLY A 32 36.62 9.63 29.16
CA GLY A 32 37.20 8.49 28.44
C GLY A 32 37.62 7.33 29.35
N GLY A 33 37.50 6.15 28.78
CA GLY A 33 37.92 4.88 29.36
C GLY A 33 38.71 4.04 28.33
N ARG A 34 40.04 4.14 28.49
CA ARG A 34 41.06 3.09 28.34
C ARG A 34 41.02 2.16 27.13
N GLY A 35 42.10 2.29 26.39
CA GLY A 35 42.58 1.39 25.35
C GLY A 35 42.76 -0.07 25.82
N LEU A 36 42.51 -0.96 24.89
CA LEU A 36 43.00 -2.33 24.95
C LEU A 36 43.80 -2.62 23.67
N ARG A 37 45.02 -3.02 23.98
CA ARG A 37 46.13 -3.40 23.06
C ARG A 37 45.74 -4.51 22.13
N ALA A 38 46.24 -4.42 20.92
CA ALA A 38 46.42 -5.55 20.00
C ALA A 38 47.51 -6.54 20.53
N PRO A 39 47.38 -7.85 20.30
CA PRO A 39 48.53 -8.75 20.32
C PRO A 39 48.95 -9.03 18.88
N SER A 40 50.17 -8.62 18.59
CA SER A 40 51.00 -9.16 17.53
C SER A 40 51.47 -10.57 17.91
N ALA A 41 51.31 -11.53 17.01
CA ALA A 41 52.04 -12.78 17.05
C ALA A 41 52.41 -13.20 15.63
N ILE A 42 53.66 -13.06 15.37
CA ILE A 42 54.44 -13.65 14.29
C ILE A 42 54.53 -15.16 14.57
N GLY A 43 54.20 -15.99 13.58
CA GLY A 43 54.35 -17.43 13.62
C GLY A 43 54.70 -17.98 12.23
N SER A 44 55.96 -18.20 12.04
CA SER A 44 56.65 -18.72 10.86
C SER A 44 56.28 -20.15 10.49
N GLY A 45 56.12 -20.40 9.19
CA GLY A 45 56.73 -21.54 8.50
C GLY A 45 56.10 -22.92 8.67
N ARG A 46 55.60 -23.44 7.58
CA ARG A 46 56.07 -24.74 7.02
C ARG A 46 55.40 -25.01 5.66
N SER A 47 56.23 -25.01 4.64
CA SER A 47 55.99 -25.59 3.32
C SER A 47 55.66 -27.09 3.44
N ARG A 48 54.55 -27.52 2.84
CA ARG A 48 54.32 -28.92 2.48
C ARG A 48 54.01 -29.01 1.00
N GLY A 49 54.80 -29.86 0.36
CA GLY A 49 54.88 -30.12 -1.05
C GLY A 49 53.64 -30.77 -1.69
N PRO A 50 53.66 -30.99 -3.01
CA PRO A 50 52.52 -31.37 -3.80
C PRO A 50 52.08 -32.81 -3.55
N GLY A 51 50.85 -32.96 -3.01
CA GLY A 51 50.20 -34.25 -2.82
C GLY A 51 49.70 -34.82 -4.15
N ARG A 52 50.19 -36.00 -4.46
CA ARG A 52 49.87 -36.88 -5.58
C ARG A 52 48.36 -37.00 -5.78
N LEU A 53 47.94 -36.79 -7.03
CA LEU A 53 46.64 -37.21 -7.55
C LEU A 53 46.60 -38.75 -7.64
N LEU A 54 45.66 -39.37 -6.94
CA LEU A 54 45.30 -40.78 -7.13
C LEU A 54 44.30 -40.91 -8.27
N PRO A 55 44.37 -41.92 -9.13
CA PRO A 55 43.44 -42.17 -10.21
C PRO A 55 42.12 -42.73 -9.68
N PRO A 56 40.98 -42.51 -10.41
CA PRO A 56 39.68 -43.04 -10.04
C PRO A 56 39.62 -44.57 -10.27
N PRO A 57 38.78 -45.29 -9.49
CA PRO A 57 38.63 -46.74 -9.66
C PRO A 57 37.85 -47.07 -10.94
N PRO A 58 38.07 -48.26 -11.53
CA PRO A 58 37.45 -48.69 -12.77
C PRO A 58 35.99 -49.08 -12.58
N GLY A 59 35.23 -48.88 -13.65
CA GLY A 59 33.82 -48.98 -13.80
C GLY A 59 33.13 -50.21 -13.21
N GLY A 60 32.01 -49.94 -12.60
CA GLY A 60 30.92 -50.89 -12.33
C GLY A 60 29.67 -50.42 -13.05
N LEU A 61 29.35 -51.12 -14.14
CA LEU A 61 28.05 -51.01 -14.81
C LEU A 61 26.97 -51.52 -13.84
N CYS A 62 26.16 -50.62 -13.33
CA CYS A 62 24.90 -50.98 -12.66
C CYS A 62 23.74 -50.50 -13.54
N ASN A 63 23.30 -51.39 -14.44
CA ASN A 63 22.00 -51.30 -15.08
C ASN A 63 20.92 -51.62 -14.04
N ALA A 64 20.01 -50.74 -13.84
CA ALA A 64 18.65 -50.87 -13.35
C ALA A 64 18.25 -49.79 -12.31
N CYS A 65 17.78 -48.66 -12.78
CA CYS A 65 16.70 -47.94 -12.16
C CYS A 65 16.16 -46.91 -13.18
N GLY A 66 15.38 -47.40 -14.11
CA GLY A 66 14.51 -46.62 -14.99
C GLY A 66 13.36 -46.01 -14.21
N GLY A 67 13.67 -45.02 -13.37
CA GLY A 67 12.67 -44.14 -12.76
C GLY A 67 12.17 -43.17 -13.81
N ALA A 68 11.12 -43.54 -14.53
CA ALA A 68 10.38 -42.60 -15.37
C ALA A 68 9.91 -41.42 -14.53
N ARG A 69 10.62 -40.31 -14.64
CA ARG A 69 10.14 -39.01 -14.12
C ARG A 69 8.83 -38.77 -14.84
N ARG A 70 7.70 -39.06 -14.14
CA ARG A 70 6.37 -38.61 -14.54
C ARG A 70 6.48 -37.10 -14.67
N ARG A 71 6.56 -36.60 -15.93
CA ARG A 71 6.30 -35.20 -16.24
C ARG A 71 4.90 -34.92 -15.67
N ARG A 72 4.83 -34.13 -14.58
CA ARG A 72 3.55 -33.55 -14.15
C ARG A 72 3.01 -32.84 -15.38
N ARG A 73 1.94 -33.38 -15.95
CA ARG A 73 1.14 -32.66 -16.93
C ARG A 73 0.67 -31.40 -16.21
N VAL A 74 1.18 -30.24 -16.63
CA VAL A 74 0.60 -28.96 -16.33
C VAL A 74 -0.83 -29.08 -16.93
N PRO A 75 -1.90 -28.95 -16.12
CA PRO A 75 -3.25 -28.93 -16.69
C PRO A 75 -3.29 -27.82 -17.72
N ALA A 76 -3.84 -28.10 -18.89
CA ALA A 76 -4.10 -27.11 -19.92
C ALA A 76 -4.89 -25.98 -19.25
N ALA A 77 -4.45 -24.73 -19.45
CA ALA A 77 -5.13 -23.57 -18.93
C ALA A 77 -6.61 -23.68 -19.31
N ALA A 78 -7.47 -23.81 -18.31
CA ALA A 78 -8.91 -23.75 -18.50
C ALA A 78 -9.20 -22.41 -19.18
N SER A 79 -10.05 -22.42 -20.20
CA SER A 79 -10.54 -21.19 -20.84
C SER A 79 -11.00 -20.23 -19.74
N PRO A 80 -10.62 -18.94 -19.81
CA PRO A 80 -11.00 -17.98 -18.79
C PRO A 80 -12.53 -18.00 -18.66
N ARG A 81 -13.03 -18.39 -17.49
CA ARG A 81 -14.45 -18.17 -17.16
C ARG A 81 -14.68 -16.66 -17.19
N PRO A 82 -15.87 -16.24 -17.71
CA PRO A 82 -16.24 -14.85 -17.57
C PRO A 82 -16.15 -14.46 -16.09
N PRO A 83 -15.64 -13.26 -15.77
CA PRO A 83 -15.54 -12.81 -14.39
C PRO A 83 -16.92 -12.96 -13.73
N ARG A 84 -16.97 -13.46 -12.49
CA ARG A 84 -18.20 -13.47 -11.72
C ARG A 84 -18.60 -12.03 -11.48
N GLU A 85 -19.78 -11.67 -11.94
CA GLU A 85 -20.37 -10.39 -11.61
C GLU A 85 -20.75 -10.40 -10.13
N ALA A 86 -20.37 -9.33 -9.40
CA ALA A 86 -20.81 -9.15 -8.04
C ALA A 86 -22.29 -8.79 -8.02
N GLU A 87 -22.98 -9.25 -6.97
CA GLU A 87 -24.33 -8.79 -6.72
C GLU A 87 -24.32 -7.28 -6.39
N GLU A 88 -25.35 -6.58 -6.83
CA GLU A 88 -25.56 -5.18 -6.49
C GLU A 88 -25.55 -5.01 -4.97
N GLY A 89 -24.84 -4.00 -4.47
CA GLY A 89 -24.77 -3.72 -3.03
C GLY A 89 -24.03 -4.76 -2.18
N SER A 90 -23.16 -5.60 -2.77
CA SER A 90 -22.44 -6.65 -2.04
C SER A 90 -21.07 -6.25 -1.50
N VAL A 91 -20.56 -5.06 -1.86
CA VAL A 91 -19.22 -4.57 -1.51
C VAL A 91 -19.30 -3.38 -0.57
N SER A 92 -18.55 -3.42 0.55
CA SER A 92 -18.25 -2.24 1.37
C SER A 92 -16.88 -1.69 1.01
N VAL A 93 -16.76 -0.35 0.97
CA VAL A 93 -15.48 0.33 0.71
C VAL A 93 -14.95 0.93 2.00
N VAL A 94 -13.66 0.72 2.29
CA VAL A 94 -12.89 1.43 3.33
C VAL A 94 -11.94 2.39 2.62
N LEU A 95 -12.30 3.67 2.58
CA LEU A 95 -11.53 4.73 1.93
C LEU A 95 -10.60 5.40 2.94
N LEU A 96 -9.29 5.15 2.81
CA LEU A 96 -8.29 5.64 3.76
C LEU A 96 -7.88 7.08 3.44
N ALA A 97 -8.28 8.01 4.29
CA ALA A 97 -8.01 9.44 4.17
C ALA A 97 -7.37 10.06 5.43
N GLY A 98 -6.82 9.24 6.36
CA GLY A 98 -6.24 9.70 7.63
C GLY A 98 -4.74 10.04 7.60
N GLY A 99 -4.05 9.81 6.49
CA GLY A 99 -2.59 10.02 6.40
C GLY A 99 -2.17 11.49 6.52
N VAL A 100 -1.16 11.80 7.34
CA VAL A 100 -0.69 13.18 7.57
C VAL A 100 0.18 13.78 6.45
N GLY A 101 0.61 12.97 5.47
CA GLY A 101 1.26 13.45 4.24
C GLY A 101 2.60 14.18 4.41
N LYS A 102 3.43 13.82 5.39
CA LYS A 102 4.71 14.50 5.75
C LYS A 102 5.63 14.84 4.56
N ARG A 103 5.64 14.01 3.51
CA ARG A 103 6.49 14.19 2.32
C ARG A 103 6.06 15.31 1.37
N MET A 104 4.83 15.81 1.49
CA MET A 104 4.32 16.90 0.64
C MET A 104 4.76 18.29 1.09
N GLY A 105 5.19 18.47 2.35
CA GLY A 105 5.54 19.78 2.90
C GLY A 105 4.40 20.79 2.94
N ALA A 106 3.15 20.37 2.73
CA ALA A 106 1.97 21.22 2.70
C ALA A 106 1.39 21.45 4.10
N ALA A 107 0.65 22.55 4.27
CA ALA A 107 -0.02 22.92 5.53
C ALA A 107 -1.18 21.99 5.90
N MET A 108 -1.71 21.22 4.92
CA MET A 108 -2.79 20.24 5.12
C MET A 108 -2.38 18.88 4.57
N PRO A 109 -3.03 17.77 5.03
CA PRO A 109 -2.76 16.45 4.50
C PRO A 109 -3.04 16.36 2.99
N LYS A 110 -2.17 15.67 2.27
CA LYS A 110 -2.11 15.63 0.80
C LYS A 110 -3.43 15.25 0.12
N GLN A 111 -4.19 14.35 0.71
CA GLN A 111 -5.46 13.87 0.16
C GLN A 111 -6.54 14.95 0.08
N TYR A 112 -6.36 16.06 0.76
CA TYR A 112 -7.26 17.22 0.74
C TYR A 112 -6.77 18.35 -0.16
N LEU A 113 -5.56 18.25 -0.71
CA LEU A 113 -5.06 19.21 -1.69
C LEU A 113 -5.91 19.16 -2.97
N PRO A 114 -6.15 20.32 -3.61
CA PRO A 114 -6.91 20.36 -4.85
C PRO A 114 -6.11 19.76 -6.00
N LEU A 115 -6.75 18.85 -6.73
CA LEU A 115 -6.31 18.28 -7.99
C LEU A 115 -7.38 18.63 -9.03
N ARG A 116 -7.06 19.50 -9.99
CA ARG A 116 -8.04 20.04 -10.96
C ARG A 116 -9.31 20.59 -10.31
N GLY A 117 -9.13 21.36 -9.22
CA GLY A 117 -10.22 22.03 -8.51
C GLY A 117 -11.03 21.15 -7.56
N LYS A 118 -10.76 19.84 -7.47
CA LYS A 118 -11.42 18.89 -6.58
C LYS A 118 -10.40 18.27 -5.63
N PRO A 119 -10.65 18.15 -4.30
CA PRO A 119 -9.75 17.43 -3.41
C PRO A 119 -9.41 16.02 -3.90
N ILE A 120 -8.13 15.61 -3.77
CA ILE A 120 -7.63 14.32 -4.26
C ILE A 120 -8.54 13.16 -3.82
N ALA A 121 -8.91 13.11 -2.54
CA ALA A 121 -9.72 12.02 -1.98
C ALA A 121 -11.10 11.89 -2.60
N LEU A 122 -11.66 12.98 -3.10
CA LEU A 122 -13.01 12.98 -3.67
C LEU A 122 -13.05 12.40 -5.09
N HIS A 123 -11.91 12.28 -5.78
CA HIS A 123 -11.86 11.64 -7.09
C HIS A 123 -12.16 10.14 -6.97
N SER A 124 -11.49 9.44 -6.04
CA SER A 124 -11.75 8.02 -5.80
C SER A 124 -13.10 7.78 -5.14
N LEU A 125 -13.57 8.64 -4.22
CA LEU A 125 -14.90 8.56 -3.66
C LEU A 125 -15.95 8.48 -4.77
N ALA A 126 -15.91 9.41 -5.72
CA ALA A 126 -16.87 9.46 -6.82
C ALA A 126 -16.85 8.19 -7.72
N VAL A 127 -15.69 7.55 -7.87
CA VAL A 127 -15.60 6.28 -8.61
C VAL A 127 -16.32 5.17 -7.85
N PHE A 128 -16.11 5.05 -6.54
CA PHE A 128 -16.74 3.99 -5.75
C PHE A 128 -18.25 4.19 -5.61
N GLU A 129 -18.72 5.42 -5.41
CA GLU A 129 -20.17 5.71 -5.32
C GLU A 129 -20.93 5.47 -6.63
N ALA A 130 -20.24 5.51 -7.77
CA ALA A 130 -20.84 5.25 -9.07
C ALA A 130 -20.95 3.73 -9.41
N LEU A 131 -20.37 2.84 -8.58
CA LEU A 131 -20.38 1.40 -8.80
C LEU A 131 -21.61 0.76 -8.18
N PRO A 132 -22.45 0.04 -8.95
CA PRO A 132 -23.65 -0.62 -8.43
C PRO A 132 -23.33 -1.72 -7.42
N GLU A 133 -22.15 -2.31 -7.48
CA GLU A 133 -21.68 -3.33 -6.55
C GLU A 133 -21.42 -2.77 -5.14
N VAL A 134 -21.23 -1.45 -5.01
CA VAL A 134 -20.90 -0.79 -3.74
C VAL A 134 -22.16 -0.42 -2.95
N ALA A 135 -22.32 -1.06 -1.77
CA ALA A 135 -23.41 -0.78 -0.86
C ALA A 135 -23.18 0.46 0.01
N GLU A 136 -21.92 0.68 0.38
CA GLU A 136 -21.54 1.70 1.35
C GLU A 136 -20.07 2.10 1.24
N VAL A 137 -19.77 3.32 1.68
CA VAL A 137 -18.38 3.79 1.82
C VAL A 137 -18.17 4.21 3.27
N VAL A 138 -17.14 3.63 3.89
CA VAL A 138 -16.61 4.03 5.20
C VAL A 138 -15.36 4.86 4.96
N VAL A 139 -15.44 6.16 5.24
CA VAL A 139 -14.27 7.06 5.12
C VAL A 139 -13.51 7.07 6.44
N VAL A 140 -12.23 6.71 6.38
CA VAL A 140 -11.33 6.76 7.54
C VAL A 140 -10.55 8.08 7.49
N CYS A 141 -11.01 9.08 8.25
CA CYS A 141 -10.45 10.43 8.25
C CYS A 141 -10.50 11.08 9.63
N ASP A 142 -9.69 12.13 9.81
CA ASP A 142 -9.81 13.02 10.95
C ASP A 142 -11.21 13.69 10.94
N PRO A 143 -11.90 13.79 12.09
CA PRO A 143 -13.22 14.44 12.19
C PRO A 143 -13.33 15.83 11.56
N ALA A 144 -12.23 16.60 11.56
CA ALA A 144 -12.18 17.94 10.95
C ALA A 144 -12.43 17.97 9.44
N TYR A 145 -12.33 16.82 8.76
CA TYR A 145 -12.51 16.70 7.30
C TYR A 145 -13.79 15.97 6.91
N ARG A 146 -14.65 15.56 7.84
CA ARG A 146 -15.89 14.81 7.53
C ARG A 146 -16.85 15.63 6.66
N ASP A 147 -17.07 16.89 7.00
CA ASP A 147 -17.95 17.80 6.27
C ASP A 147 -17.57 17.90 4.78
N LEU A 148 -16.26 17.82 4.46
CA LEU A 148 -15.78 17.84 3.07
C LEU A 148 -16.29 16.62 2.27
N PHE A 149 -16.32 15.46 2.91
CA PHE A 149 -16.82 14.23 2.27
C PHE A 149 -18.35 14.23 2.21
N GLU A 150 -19.03 14.62 3.29
CA GLU A 150 -20.50 14.69 3.35
C GLU A 150 -21.07 15.66 2.31
N ALA A 151 -20.43 16.81 2.12
CA ALA A 151 -20.85 17.80 1.13
C ALA A 151 -20.68 17.34 -0.33
N ALA A 152 -19.81 16.36 -0.57
CA ALA A 152 -19.49 15.86 -1.91
C ALA A 152 -20.13 14.51 -2.24
N ALA A 153 -20.58 13.78 -1.22
CA ALA A 153 -21.11 12.43 -1.36
C ALA A 153 -22.50 12.42 -2.02
N ALA A 154 -22.71 11.45 -2.91
CA ALA A 154 -24.01 11.16 -3.49
C ALA A 154 -24.90 10.31 -2.57
N THR A 155 -24.27 9.54 -1.66
CA THR A 155 -24.93 8.63 -0.73
C THR A 155 -24.46 8.89 0.72
N PRO A 156 -25.24 8.50 1.75
CA PRO A 156 -24.81 8.66 3.13
C PRO A 156 -23.52 7.88 3.40
N LEU A 157 -22.52 8.55 3.96
CA LEU A 157 -21.23 7.96 4.32
C LEU A 157 -21.21 7.48 5.76
N LYS A 158 -20.39 6.47 6.02
CA LYS A 158 -19.96 6.12 7.37
C LYS A 158 -18.56 6.65 7.61
N PHE A 159 -18.21 6.89 8.89
CA PHE A 159 -16.89 7.40 9.26
C PHE A 159 -16.24 6.53 10.32
N ALA A 160 -14.90 6.45 10.23
CA ALA A 160 -14.03 5.91 11.26
C ALA A 160 -12.85 6.85 11.46
N GLU A 161 -12.22 6.79 12.64
CA GLU A 161 -11.04 7.59 12.95
C GLU A 161 -9.78 6.87 12.47
N PRO A 162 -8.74 7.61 12.04
CA PRO A 162 -7.44 7.02 11.74
C PRO A 162 -6.83 6.38 12.99
N GLY A 163 -6.11 5.27 12.80
CA GLY A 163 -5.26 4.69 13.84
C GLY A 163 -3.85 5.27 13.84
N ALA A 164 -3.00 4.74 14.71
CA ALA A 164 -1.59 5.14 14.78
C ALA A 164 -0.83 4.76 13.49
N GLU A 165 -1.16 3.60 12.95
CA GLU A 165 -0.61 3.07 11.70
C GLU A 165 -1.70 2.85 10.66
N ARG A 166 -1.26 2.53 9.41
CA ARG A 166 -2.19 2.27 8.31
C ARG A 166 -3.12 1.08 8.61
N GLN A 167 -2.56 0.00 9.15
CA GLN A 167 -3.31 -1.20 9.52
C GLN A 167 -4.39 -0.93 10.58
N ASP A 168 -4.12 -0.07 11.57
CA ASP A 168 -5.11 0.31 12.58
C ASP A 168 -6.26 1.10 11.95
N SER A 169 -5.93 1.99 11.00
CA SER A 169 -6.92 2.74 10.23
C SER A 169 -7.83 1.82 9.44
N VAL A 170 -7.27 0.76 8.81
CA VAL A 170 -8.06 -0.25 8.09
C VAL A 170 -8.95 -1.03 9.06
N SER A 171 -8.42 -1.44 10.21
CA SER A 171 -9.17 -2.15 11.25
C SER A 171 -10.35 -1.31 11.77
N ASN A 172 -10.14 -0.01 12.01
CA ASN A 172 -11.19 0.92 12.42
C ASN A 172 -12.27 1.05 11.36
N GLY A 173 -11.90 1.13 10.07
CA GLY A 173 -12.84 1.14 8.95
C GLY A 173 -13.61 -0.18 8.84
N LEU A 174 -12.91 -1.31 8.95
CA LEU A 174 -13.50 -2.65 8.91
C LEU A 174 -14.52 -2.92 10.03
N ALA A 175 -14.35 -2.28 11.18
CA ALA A 175 -15.31 -2.35 12.28
C ALA A 175 -16.64 -1.63 11.99
N ARG A 176 -16.68 -0.77 10.96
CA ARG A 176 -17.85 0.05 10.60
C ARG A 176 -18.63 -0.48 9.40
N ILE A 177 -18.09 -1.45 8.63
CA ILE A 177 -18.79 -2.02 7.48
C ILE A 177 -19.98 -2.87 7.91
N SER A 178 -20.93 -3.06 7.00
CA SER A 178 -22.06 -3.95 7.18
C SER A 178 -21.62 -5.41 7.33
N SER A 179 -22.29 -6.15 8.21
CA SER A 179 -22.08 -7.59 8.34
C SER A 179 -22.57 -8.40 7.13
N ALA A 180 -23.40 -7.78 6.28
CA ALA A 180 -23.92 -8.38 5.05
C ALA A 180 -22.95 -8.28 3.86
N SER A 181 -21.86 -7.51 3.99
CA SER A 181 -20.89 -7.32 2.90
C SER A 181 -20.18 -8.62 2.56
N ALA A 182 -20.24 -9.02 1.30
CA ALA A 182 -19.52 -10.19 0.78
C ALA A 182 -18.01 -9.89 0.65
N LEU A 183 -17.68 -8.65 0.27
CA LEU A 183 -16.31 -8.17 0.08
C LEU A 183 -16.12 -6.82 0.76
N VAL A 184 -14.87 -6.53 1.14
CA VAL A 184 -14.41 -5.20 1.53
C VAL A 184 -13.30 -4.74 0.59
N ALA A 185 -13.46 -3.56 0.01
CA ALA A 185 -12.46 -2.91 -0.84
C ALA A 185 -11.73 -1.86 -0.01
N VAL A 186 -10.46 -2.09 0.31
CA VAL A 186 -9.60 -1.10 0.98
C VAL A 186 -8.90 -0.27 -0.07
N HIS A 187 -9.08 1.06 -0.03
CA HIS A 187 -8.49 1.96 -1.02
C HIS A 187 -7.82 3.17 -0.38
N ASP A 188 -6.63 3.49 -0.86
CA ASP A 188 -5.92 4.72 -0.51
C ASP A 188 -6.52 5.91 -1.26
N SER A 189 -7.15 6.85 -0.56
CA SER A 189 -7.74 8.06 -1.17
C SER A 189 -6.73 8.94 -1.92
N ALA A 190 -5.43 8.72 -1.70
CA ALA A 190 -4.35 9.35 -2.44
C ALA A 190 -4.07 8.72 -3.82
N ARG A 191 -4.91 7.80 -4.31
CA ARG A 191 -4.91 7.25 -5.68
C ARG A 191 -6.15 7.73 -6.45
N PRO A 192 -6.16 8.99 -6.89
CA PRO A 192 -7.34 9.62 -7.50
C PRO A 192 -7.69 9.05 -8.89
N LEU A 193 -6.83 8.25 -9.47
CA LEU A 193 -6.88 7.84 -10.87
C LEU A 193 -7.38 6.41 -11.08
N VAL A 194 -7.81 5.72 -10.03
CA VAL A 194 -8.47 4.40 -10.15
C VAL A 194 -9.70 4.52 -11.06
N THR A 195 -10.01 3.48 -11.82
CA THR A 195 -11.17 3.47 -12.72
C THR A 195 -12.18 2.42 -12.29
N ALA A 196 -13.45 2.63 -12.64
CA ALA A 196 -14.53 1.69 -12.38
C ALA A 196 -14.20 0.28 -12.91
N GLY A 197 -13.69 0.17 -14.14
CA GLY A 197 -13.34 -1.12 -14.73
C GLY A 197 -12.21 -1.86 -14.00
N GLU A 198 -11.22 -1.14 -13.44
CA GLU A 198 -10.18 -1.76 -12.58
C GLU A 198 -10.78 -2.29 -11.29
N VAL A 199 -11.67 -1.51 -10.65
CA VAL A 199 -12.34 -1.93 -9.41
C VAL A 199 -13.20 -3.16 -9.67
N GLN A 200 -14.02 -3.17 -10.73
CA GLN A 200 -14.89 -4.28 -11.09
C GLN A 200 -14.11 -5.55 -11.42
N ALA A 201 -13.00 -5.44 -12.17
CA ALA A 201 -12.13 -6.59 -12.44
C ALA A 201 -11.55 -7.17 -11.14
N CYS A 202 -11.11 -6.31 -10.21
CA CYS A 202 -10.59 -6.73 -8.92
C CYS A 202 -11.67 -7.36 -8.02
N ILE A 203 -12.91 -6.85 -8.05
CA ILE A 203 -14.07 -7.45 -7.38
C ILE A 203 -14.31 -8.87 -7.91
N GLY A 204 -14.33 -9.05 -9.24
CA GLY A 204 -14.52 -10.36 -9.88
C GLY A 204 -13.48 -11.39 -9.43
N ASP A 205 -12.19 -11.01 -9.43
CA ASP A 205 -11.10 -11.85 -8.95
C ASP A 205 -11.22 -12.17 -7.44
N ALA A 206 -11.62 -11.18 -6.61
CA ALA A 206 -11.82 -11.39 -5.17
C ALA A 206 -13.01 -12.33 -4.86
N LEU A 207 -14.08 -12.28 -5.64
CA LEU A 207 -15.21 -13.22 -5.52
C LEU A 207 -14.77 -14.65 -5.78
N GLU A 208 -13.92 -14.85 -6.78
CA GLU A 208 -13.43 -16.19 -7.16
C GLU A 208 -12.39 -16.71 -6.14
N HIS A 209 -11.43 -15.89 -5.76
CA HIS A 209 -10.26 -16.31 -5.00
C HIS A 209 -10.30 -15.99 -3.50
N GLY A 210 -11.21 -15.13 -3.04
CA GLY A 210 -11.32 -14.68 -1.65
C GLY A 210 -10.57 -13.41 -1.33
N ALA A 211 -9.45 -13.14 -2.02
CA ALA A 211 -8.68 -11.92 -1.95
C ALA A 211 -8.07 -11.58 -3.30
N ALA A 212 -8.08 -10.31 -3.67
CA ALA A 212 -7.44 -9.78 -4.87
C ALA A 212 -6.87 -8.39 -4.64
N VAL A 213 -5.87 -8.03 -5.44
CA VAL A 213 -5.19 -6.73 -5.36
C VAL A 213 -4.87 -6.22 -6.76
N LEU A 214 -5.07 -4.94 -7.00
CA LEU A 214 -4.56 -4.31 -8.22
C LEU A 214 -3.03 -4.25 -8.21
N GLY A 215 -2.42 -4.57 -9.32
CA GLY A 215 -0.98 -4.45 -9.48
C GLY A 215 -0.58 -4.32 -10.94
N VAL A 216 0.64 -3.84 -11.17
CA VAL A 216 1.25 -3.74 -12.49
C VAL A 216 2.63 -4.41 -12.50
N PRO A 217 3.06 -5.04 -13.59
CA PRO A 217 4.41 -5.58 -13.69
C PRO A 217 5.46 -4.48 -13.51
N VAL A 218 6.50 -4.76 -12.73
CA VAL A 218 7.59 -3.80 -12.50
C VAL A 218 8.34 -3.52 -13.81
N LYS A 219 8.49 -2.23 -14.18
CA LYS A 219 9.24 -1.79 -15.36
C LYS A 219 10.74 -1.64 -15.12
N PRO A 220 11.20 -0.97 -14.03
CA PRO A 220 12.62 -0.79 -13.77
C PRO A 220 13.32 -2.09 -13.38
N THR A 221 14.66 -2.10 -13.49
CA THR A 221 15.47 -3.18 -12.93
C THR A 221 15.56 -3.02 -11.41
N ILE A 222 15.18 -4.03 -10.66
CA ILE A 222 15.21 -4.04 -9.20
C ILE A 222 16.46 -4.79 -8.72
N LYS A 223 17.18 -4.16 -7.80
CA LYS A 223 18.33 -4.72 -7.11
C LYS A 223 18.00 -4.89 -5.64
N GLU A 224 18.36 -6.02 -5.09
CA GLU A 224 18.48 -6.19 -3.64
C GLU A 224 19.86 -5.69 -3.22
N ALA A 225 19.90 -4.83 -2.20
CA ALA A 225 21.14 -4.28 -1.66
C ALA A 225 21.39 -4.82 -0.24
N ASP A 226 22.65 -4.91 0.14
CA ASP A 226 23.04 -5.15 1.53
C ASP A 226 22.95 -3.87 2.37
N GLY A 227 23.19 -4.01 3.69
CA GLY A 227 23.14 -2.87 4.62
C GLY A 227 24.22 -1.79 4.39
N ALA A 228 25.24 -2.07 3.56
CA ALA A 228 26.29 -1.14 3.17
C ALA A 228 26.04 -0.46 1.81
N GLY A 229 24.94 -0.81 1.12
CA GLY A 229 24.54 -0.21 -0.14
C GLY A 229 25.13 -0.90 -1.38
N PHE A 230 25.78 -2.05 -1.25
CA PHE A 230 26.25 -2.85 -2.38
C PHE A 230 25.14 -3.75 -2.91
N VAL A 231 25.17 -4.00 -4.21
CA VAL A 231 24.20 -4.91 -4.85
C VAL A 231 24.46 -6.34 -4.41
N ALA A 232 23.49 -6.94 -3.68
CA ALA A 232 23.51 -8.35 -3.32
C ALA A 232 23.06 -9.23 -4.49
N LYS A 233 21.95 -8.88 -5.14
CA LYS A 233 21.47 -9.58 -6.35
C LYS A 233 20.54 -8.71 -7.21
N THR A 234 20.37 -9.14 -8.47
CA THR A 234 19.33 -8.60 -9.36
C THR A 234 18.11 -9.51 -9.26
N LEU A 235 16.93 -8.91 -8.93
CA LEU A 235 15.70 -9.68 -8.86
C LEU A 235 15.16 -9.97 -10.26
N GLN A 236 14.50 -11.13 -10.41
CA GLN A 236 13.89 -11.54 -11.68
C GLN A 236 12.62 -10.70 -11.92
N ARG A 237 12.75 -9.64 -12.74
CA ARG A 237 11.69 -8.66 -12.99
C ARG A 237 10.36 -9.27 -13.45
N SER A 238 10.38 -10.35 -14.23
CA SER A 238 9.17 -11.02 -14.71
C SER A 238 8.27 -11.60 -13.61
N LEU A 239 8.76 -11.69 -12.38
CA LEU A 239 8.03 -12.16 -11.20
C LEU A 239 7.65 -11.03 -10.24
N LEU A 240 8.02 -9.79 -10.55
CA LEU A 240 7.82 -8.66 -9.67
C LEU A 240 6.65 -7.78 -10.13
N TRP A 241 5.80 -7.42 -9.17
CA TRP A 241 4.65 -6.57 -9.37
C TRP A 241 4.71 -5.38 -8.41
N GLU A 242 4.30 -4.23 -8.90
CA GLU A 242 4.04 -3.04 -8.09
C GLU A 242 2.57 -3.09 -7.66
N VAL A 243 2.36 -3.26 -6.36
CA VAL A 243 1.03 -3.40 -5.76
C VAL A 243 0.38 -2.04 -5.62
N GLN A 244 -0.90 -1.98 -5.96
CA GLN A 244 -1.74 -0.79 -5.89
C GLN A 244 -2.93 -1.02 -4.95
N THR A 245 -3.87 -0.09 -4.95
CA THR A 245 -5.20 -0.26 -4.35
C THR A 245 -6.29 0.07 -5.39
N PRO A 246 -7.51 -0.50 -5.27
CA PRO A 246 -8.04 -1.24 -4.13
C PRO A 246 -7.40 -2.62 -3.92
N GLN A 247 -7.40 -3.04 -2.65
CA GLN A 247 -7.18 -4.40 -2.21
C GLN A 247 -8.53 -4.93 -1.73
N ILE A 248 -9.04 -5.98 -2.36
CA ILE A 248 -10.42 -6.44 -2.16
C ILE A 248 -10.39 -7.84 -1.56
N ILE A 249 -11.01 -7.98 -0.40
CA ILE A 249 -10.83 -9.17 0.45
C ILE A 249 -12.18 -9.53 1.07
N ARG A 250 -12.45 -10.81 1.29
CA ARG A 250 -13.57 -11.23 2.13
C ARG A 250 -13.39 -10.72 3.56
N PRO A 251 -14.39 -10.06 4.17
CA PRO A 251 -14.24 -9.48 5.51
C PRO A 251 -13.76 -10.49 6.57
N ALA A 252 -14.18 -11.74 6.48
CA ALA A 252 -13.75 -12.79 7.41
C ALA A 252 -12.25 -13.10 7.32
N LEU A 253 -11.67 -13.14 6.10
CA LEU A 253 -10.24 -13.34 5.90
C LEU A 253 -9.43 -12.14 6.43
N LEU A 254 -9.88 -10.93 6.14
CA LEU A 254 -9.19 -9.74 6.62
C LEU A 254 -9.20 -9.63 8.16
N ARG A 255 -10.32 -9.97 8.81
CA ARG A 255 -10.41 -10.02 10.28
C ARG A 255 -9.48 -11.08 10.87
N ALA A 256 -9.54 -12.31 10.36
CA ALA A 256 -8.67 -13.40 10.82
C ALA A 256 -7.18 -13.07 10.63
N GLY A 257 -6.82 -12.44 9.51
CA GLY A 257 -5.45 -12.00 9.25
C GLY A 257 -4.97 -10.94 10.24
N PHE A 258 -5.79 -9.94 10.57
CA PHE A 258 -5.45 -8.95 11.59
C PHE A 258 -5.33 -9.57 12.99
N GLU A 259 -6.18 -10.54 13.34
CA GLU A 259 -6.07 -11.27 14.60
C GLU A 259 -4.74 -12.05 14.70
N LEU A 260 -4.35 -12.74 13.62
CA LEU A 260 -3.06 -13.45 13.54
C LEU A 260 -1.87 -12.48 13.66
N VAL A 261 -1.86 -11.41 12.87
CA VAL A 261 -0.79 -10.40 12.88
C VAL A 261 -0.62 -9.77 14.26
N ALA A 262 -1.74 -9.46 14.95
CA ALA A 262 -1.70 -8.93 16.30
C ALA A 262 -1.19 -9.95 17.33
N ALA A 263 -1.59 -11.22 17.20
CA ALA A 263 -1.17 -12.28 18.12
C ALA A 263 0.31 -12.64 17.99
N GLU A 264 0.86 -12.60 16.77
CA GLU A 264 2.24 -12.99 16.48
C GLU A 264 3.20 -11.79 16.35
N GLY A 265 2.70 -10.55 16.38
CA GLY A 265 3.51 -9.34 16.25
C GLY A 265 4.17 -9.21 14.88
N LEU A 266 3.49 -9.63 13.80
CA LEU A 266 4.04 -9.60 12.45
C LEU A 266 4.01 -8.18 11.88
N GLU A 267 5.06 -7.80 11.15
CA GLU A 267 5.05 -6.60 10.32
C GLU A 267 4.35 -6.89 9.00
N VAL A 268 3.36 -6.06 8.68
CA VAL A 268 2.63 -6.12 7.41
C VAL A 268 2.73 -4.80 6.68
N THR A 269 2.87 -4.84 5.37
CA THR A 269 3.07 -3.64 4.55
C THR A 269 1.80 -3.16 3.85
N ASP A 270 0.84 -4.07 3.64
CA ASP A 270 -0.43 -3.80 2.99
C ASP A 270 -1.53 -4.77 3.47
N ASP A 271 -2.75 -4.64 2.94
CA ASP A 271 -3.90 -5.38 3.46
C ASP A 271 -3.91 -6.85 3.01
N VAL A 272 -3.32 -7.15 1.85
CA VAL A 272 -3.26 -8.54 1.37
C VAL A 272 -2.16 -9.34 2.04
N SER A 273 -1.12 -8.70 2.59
CA SER A 273 -0.08 -9.41 3.34
C SER A 273 -0.61 -10.06 4.63
N VAL A 274 -1.71 -9.56 5.20
CA VAL A 274 -2.38 -10.26 6.32
C VAL A 274 -3.07 -11.54 5.86
N VAL A 275 -3.53 -11.59 4.60
CA VAL A 275 -4.13 -12.80 3.99
C VAL A 275 -3.03 -13.81 3.66
N GLU A 276 -1.88 -13.34 3.17
CA GLU A 276 -0.69 -14.16 2.92
C GLU A 276 -0.18 -14.80 4.22
N ALA A 277 -0.22 -14.08 5.35
CA ALA A 277 0.15 -14.61 6.67
C ALA A 277 -0.73 -15.77 7.11
N LEU A 278 -2.01 -15.82 6.67
CA LEU A 278 -2.90 -16.96 6.87
C LEU A 278 -2.57 -18.16 5.97
N GLY A 279 -1.67 -18.01 5.00
CA GLY A 279 -1.39 -19.02 3.97
C GLY A 279 -2.45 -19.08 2.86
N GLU A 280 -3.35 -18.11 2.79
CA GLU A 280 -4.40 -18.03 1.78
C GLU A 280 -3.93 -17.33 0.51
N PRO A 281 -4.40 -17.74 -0.67
CA PRO A 281 -3.97 -17.16 -1.93
C PRO A 281 -4.52 -15.75 -2.13
N VAL A 282 -3.68 -14.88 -2.71
CA VAL A 282 -4.08 -13.54 -3.17
C VAL A 282 -3.92 -13.47 -4.69
N LYS A 283 -4.98 -13.08 -5.37
CA LYS A 283 -4.97 -12.87 -6.83
C LYS A 283 -4.47 -11.47 -7.17
N ILE A 284 -3.50 -11.36 -8.08
CA ILE A 284 -3.13 -10.06 -8.65
C ILE A 284 -3.98 -9.80 -9.87
N THR A 285 -4.78 -8.75 -9.81
CA THR A 285 -5.57 -8.21 -10.94
C THR A 285 -4.73 -7.17 -11.67
N LEU A 286 -4.69 -7.21 -13.00
CA LEU A 286 -3.92 -6.24 -13.77
C LEU A 286 -4.54 -4.85 -13.67
N GLY A 287 -3.82 -3.92 -13.06
CA GLY A 287 -4.14 -2.50 -12.96
C GLY A 287 -3.51 -1.68 -14.09
N ARG A 288 -3.56 -0.35 -13.94
CA ARG A 288 -2.97 0.60 -14.87
C ARG A 288 -1.81 1.34 -14.20
N TYR A 289 -0.76 1.63 -14.97
CA TYR A 289 0.35 2.47 -14.50
C TYR A 289 -0.08 3.90 -14.17
N THR A 290 -1.22 4.34 -14.69
CA THR A 290 -1.80 5.65 -14.35
C THR A 290 -2.44 5.69 -12.96
N ASN A 291 -2.74 4.54 -12.32
CA ASN A 291 -3.28 4.49 -10.95
C ASN A 291 -2.17 4.75 -9.91
N ILE A 292 -1.48 5.88 -10.06
CA ILE A 292 -0.40 6.30 -9.17
C ILE A 292 -0.93 6.73 -7.80
N LYS A 293 -0.08 6.55 -6.77
CA LYS A 293 -0.32 7.13 -5.45
C LYS A 293 0.35 8.48 -5.36
N VAL A 294 -0.42 9.54 -5.25
CA VAL A 294 0.11 10.90 -5.04
C VAL A 294 0.81 10.97 -3.69
N THR A 295 2.13 11.16 -3.68
CA THR A 295 2.97 11.17 -2.49
C THR A 295 3.89 12.38 -2.41
N THR A 296 4.23 12.95 -3.55
CA THR A 296 5.14 14.08 -3.71
C THR A 296 4.49 15.18 -4.57
N PRO A 297 5.00 16.41 -4.57
CA PRO A 297 4.52 17.46 -5.47
C PRO A 297 4.62 17.10 -6.97
N ASP A 298 5.64 16.33 -7.36
CA ASP A 298 5.79 15.88 -8.76
C ASP A 298 4.65 14.96 -9.19
N ASP A 299 4.19 14.09 -8.26
CA ASP A 299 3.05 13.19 -8.53
C ASP A 299 1.76 13.98 -8.81
N MET A 300 1.61 15.19 -8.25
CA MET A 300 0.45 16.07 -8.52
C MET A 300 0.41 16.45 -9.99
N SER A 301 1.53 16.94 -10.54
CA SER A 301 1.61 17.34 -11.95
C SER A 301 1.34 16.17 -12.88
N VAL A 302 1.85 14.98 -12.55
CA VAL A 302 1.59 13.76 -13.32
C VAL A 302 0.11 13.37 -13.27
N ALA A 303 -0.51 13.42 -12.07
CA ALA A 303 -1.92 13.12 -11.91
C ALA A 303 -2.83 14.11 -12.65
N GLU A 304 -2.50 15.41 -12.65
CA GLU A 304 -3.20 16.45 -13.42
C GLU A 304 -3.17 16.17 -14.91
N GLY A 305 -2.00 15.76 -15.45
CA GLY A 305 -1.86 15.38 -16.85
C GLY A 305 -2.77 14.22 -17.23
N PHE A 306 -2.77 13.15 -16.45
CA PHE A 306 -3.63 11.98 -16.71
C PHE A 306 -5.12 12.29 -16.60
N LEU A 307 -5.55 13.17 -15.68
CA LEU A 307 -6.94 13.61 -15.60
C LEU A 307 -7.33 14.44 -16.83
N ALA A 308 -6.46 15.35 -17.25
CA ALA A 308 -6.71 16.16 -18.44
C ALA A 308 -6.87 15.30 -19.71
N GLU A 309 -6.02 14.29 -19.88
CA GLU A 309 -6.12 13.32 -20.98
C GLU A 309 -7.44 12.54 -20.96
N ARG A 310 -7.88 12.10 -19.76
CA ARG A 310 -9.18 11.39 -19.59
C ARG A 310 -10.36 12.28 -19.95
N GLU A 311 -10.37 13.54 -19.49
CA GLU A 311 -11.43 14.50 -19.80
C GLU A 311 -11.50 14.79 -21.29
N ALA A 312 -10.33 14.99 -21.94
CA ALA A 312 -10.27 15.17 -23.38
C ALA A 312 -10.78 13.97 -24.17
N ALA A 313 -10.47 12.74 -23.70
CA ALA A 313 -10.93 11.51 -24.34
C ALA A 313 -12.46 11.27 -24.20
N VAL A 314 -13.11 11.83 -23.16
CA VAL A 314 -14.56 11.78 -22.97
C VAL A 314 -15.29 12.84 -23.80
N ALA A 315 -14.62 13.97 -24.07
CA ALA A 315 -15.17 15.08 -24.83
C ALA A 315 -15.06 14.89 -26.37
N ALA A 316 -14.24 13.94 -26.83
CA ALA A 316 -14.03 13.59 -28.24
C ALA A 316 -14.98 12.50 -28.73
#